data_e0356b89b276bc2cee620ca93fb04550
#
_entry.id   e0356b89b276bc2cee620ca93fb04550
#
_cell.length_a   1.000
_cell.length_b   1.000
_cell.length_c   1.000
_cell.angle_alpha   90.00
_cell.angle_beta   90.00
_cell.angle_gamma   90.00
#
_symmetry.space_group_name_H-M   'P 1'
#
loop_
_entity.id
_entity.type
_entity.pdbx_description
1 polymer ?
#
loop_
_entity_poly.entity_id
_entity_poly.type
_entity_poly.pdbx_seq_one_letter_code
_entity_poly.pdbx_strand_id
1 'polypeptide(L)'
;MLPFLLFLAALLALGARADAYAAFVEGAKEGLRTLIDMAPYLAAILMATGLLRAGGAMDALLGAFSPAFGALGLPAQAAPAVLLRPLSGSAALAEAREIMRVFGADSRAARFACIVCAASETVFFTGSLYFGAAGVRRTRYAIPAALIGYAAGVAAAAALA
;
A
#
# COMPACT_ATOMS: atom_id res chain seq x y z
N MET A 1 -15.29 11.86 1.95
CA MET A 1 -15.84 11.03 3.03
C MET A 1 -15.30 11.42 4.41
N LEU A 2 -13.99 11.57 4.62
CA LEU A 2 -13.41 11.94 5.92
C LEU A 2 -13.99 13.23 6.53
N PRO A 3 -14.12 14.37 5.81
CA PRO A 3 -14.72 15.59 6.38
C PRO A 3 -16.16 15.38 6.84
N PHE A 4 -16.94 14.57 6.13
CA PHE A 4 -18.31 14.25 6.50
C PHE A 4 -18.38 13.44 7.81
N LEU A 5 -17.50 12.44 7.97
CA LEU A 5 -17.40 11.66 9.20
C LEU A 5 -16.99 12.52 10.40
N LEU A 6 -16.03 13.42 10.21
CA LEU A 6 -15.62 14.37 11.25
C LEU A 6 -16.75 15.32 11.64
N PHE A 7 -17.50 15.84 10.66
CA PHE A 7 -18.66 16.68 10.90
C PHE A 7 -19.77 15.94 11.65
N LEU A 8 -20.06 14.69 11.25
CA LEU A 8 -21.04 13.86 11.92
C LEU A 8 -20.62 13.54 13.38
N ALA A 9 -19.35 13.21 13.60
CA ALA A 9 -18.81 12.99 14.94
C ALA A 9 -18.94 14.24 15.83
N ALA A 10 -18.65 15.43 15.28
CA ALA A 10 -18.83 16.69 15.99
C ALA A 10 -20.29 16.96 16.34
N LEU A 11 -21.23 16.71 15.42
CA LEU A 11 -22.66 16.83 15.69
C LEU A 11 -23.15 15.89 16.78
N LEU A 12 -22.69 14.63 16.75
CA LEU A 12 -23.03 13.63 17.77
C LEU A 12 -22.47 14.02 19.15
N ALA A 13 -21.25 14.56 19.22
CA ALA A 13 -20.63 15.04 20.44
C ALA A 13 -21.43 16.22 21.05
N LEU A 14 -21.90 17.15 20.22
CA LEU A 14 -22.76 18.25 20.65
C LEU A 14 -24.10 17.75 21.20
N GLY A 15 -24.72 16.79 20.52
CA GLY A 15 -25.98 16.16 20.97
C GLY A 15 -25.86 15.38 22.29
N ALA A 16 -24.71 14.74 22.50
CA ALA A 16 -24.41 13.98 23.71
C ALA A 16 -23.94 14.83 24.90
N ARG A 17 -23.83 16.17 24.75
CA ARG A 17 -23.24 17.08 25.74
C ARG A 17 -21.83 16.65 26.20
N ALA A 18 -21.10 15.96 25.33
CA ALA A 18 -19.73 15.54 25.57
C ALA A 18 -18.80 16.74 25.47
N ASP A 19 -17.74 16.80 26.30
CA ASP A 19 -16.66 17.74 26.10
C ASP A 19 -15.85 17.31 24.86
N ALA A 20 -16.26 17.84 23.70
CA ALA A 20 -15.66 17.51 22.40
C ALA A 20 -14.17 17.87 22.34
N TYR A 21 -13.76 18.94 23.06
CA TYR A 21 -12.36 19.33 23.12
C TYR A 21 -11.51 18.35 23.94
N ALA A 22 -11.99 17.96 25.12
CA ALA A 22 -11.30 16.97 25.96
C ALA A 22 -11.18 15.63 25.23
N ALA A 23 -12.27 15.15 24.60
CA ALA A 23 -12.27 13.92 23.80
C ALA A 23 -11.30 13.99 22.62
N PHE A 24 -11.24 15.12 21.93
CA PHE A 24 -10.27 15.33 20.84
C PHE A 24 -8.82 15.27 21.34
N VAL A 25 -8.53 15.96 22.46
CA VAL A 25 -7.17 15.97 23.05
C VAL A 25 -6.76 14.57 23.50
N GLU A 26 -7.67 13.82 24.10
CA GLU A 26 -7.40 12.44 24.50
C GLU A 26 -7.15 11.51 23.30
N GLY A 27 -8.00 11.58 22.28
CA GLY A 27 -7.79 10.85 21.02
C GLY A 27 -6.49 11.23 20.30
N ALA A 28 -6.11 12.52 20.32
CA ALA A 28 -4.84 12.98 19.78
C ALA A 28 -3.63 12.40 20.54
N LYS A 29 -3.70 12.32 21.87
CA LYS A 29 -2.66 11.67 22.69
C LYS A 29 -2.52 10.20 22.39
N GLU A 30 -3.63 9.47 22.26
CA GLU A 30 -3.62 8.05 21.87
C GLU A 30 -3.04 7.85 20.46
N GLY A 31 -3.43 8.71 19.50
CA GLY A 31 -2.88 8.69 18.14
C GLY A 31 -1.37 8.92 18.12
N LEU A 32 -0.86 9.87 18.90
CA LEU A 32 0.58 10.12 19.03
C LEU A 32 1.32 8.93 19.66
N ARG A 33 0.77 8.31 20.70
CA ARG A 33 1.35 7.09 21.29
C ARG A 33 1.41 5.97 20.25
N THR A 34 0.32 5.73 19.55
CA THR A 34 0.28 4.74 18.47
C THR A 34 1.36 4.99 17.40
N LEU A 35 1.56 6.24 16.98
CA LEU A 35 2.63 6.59 16.03
C LEU A 35 4.03 6.27 16.57
N ILE A 36 4.30 6.57 17.84
CA ILE A 36 5.58 6.26 18.47
C ILE A 36 5.80 4.75 18.56
N ASP A 37 4.78 4.00 18.95
CA ASP A 37 4.85 2.53 19.05
C ASP A 37 5.05 1.87 17.68
N MET A 38 4.52 2.47 16.61
CA MET A 38 4.67 2.00 15.23
C MET A 38 5.99 2.43 14.57
N ALA A 39 6.64 3.50 15.05
CA ALA A 39 7.83 4.07 14.42
C ALA A 39 8.98 3.06 14.18
N PRO A 40 9.35 2.15 15.12
CA PRO A 40 10.42 1.18 14.90
C PRO A 40 10.08 0.18 13.78
N TYR A 41 8.81 -0.22 13.63
CA TYR A 41 8.37 -1.12 12.56
C TYR A 41 8.41 -0.43 11.19
N LEU A 42 8.03 0.87 11.15
CA LEU A 42 8.18 1.70 9.96
C LEU A 42 9.65 1.83 9.55
N ALA A 43 10.53 2.13 10.49
CA ALA A 43 11.96 2.23 10.23
C ALA A 43 12.53 0.90 9.70
N ALA A 44 12.17 -0.22 10.30
CA ALA A 44 12.65 -1.53 9.88
C ALA A 44 12.24 -1.88 8.44
N ILE A 45 10.95 -1.67 8.07
CA ILE A 45 10.49 -1.97 6.71
C ILE A 45 11.08 -1.01 5.67
N LEU A 46 11.25 0.28 6.02
CA LEU A 46 11.89 1.25 5.13
C LEU A 46 13.36 0.92 4.90
N MET A 47 14.09 0.51 5.95
CA MET A 47 15.46 0.04 5.82
C MET A 47 15.56 -1.24 4.97
N ALA A 48 14.69 -2.23 5.22
CA ALA A 48 14.67 -3.47 4.45
C ALA A 48 14.41 -3.22 2.97
N THR A 49 13.42 -2.40 2.62
CA THR A 49 13.14 -2.04 1.23
C THR A 49 14.24 -1.21 0.59
N GLY A 50 14.89 -0.32 1.35
CA GLY A 50 16.06 0.44 0.92
C GLY A 50 17.25 -0.47 0.59
N LEU A 51 17.54 -1.46 1.45
CA LEU A 51 18.61 -2.44 1.22
C LEU A 51 18.33 -3.33 0.00
N LEU A 52 17.08 -3.77 -0.21
CA LEU A 52 16.70 -4.54 -1.40
C LEU A 52 16.95 -3.75 -2.70
N ARG A 53 16.66 -2.44 -2.69
CA ARG A 53 16.95 -1.56 -3.83
C ARG A 53 18.45 -1.35 -4.02
N ALA A 54 19.17 -0.96 -2.96
CA ALA A 54 20.61 -0.68 -3.03
C ALA A 54 21.43 -1.93 -3.39
N GLY A 55 20.98 -3.12 -2.97
CA GLY A 55 21.62 -4.39 -3.28
C GLY A 55 21.31 -4.96 -4.67
N GLY A 56 20.52 -4.27 -5.51
CA GLY A 56 20.14 -4.77 -6.84
C GLY A 56 19.16 -5.94 -6.84
N ALA A 57 18.71 -6.41 -5.66
CA ALA A 57 17.76 -7.52 -5.56
C ALA A 57 16.42 -7.16 -6.21
N MET A 58 16.04 -5.88 -6.16
CA MET A 58 14.83 -5.39 -6.81
C MET A 58 14.94 -5.49 -8.33
N ASP A 59 16.07 -5.11 -8.91
CA ASP A 59 16.30 -5.18 -10.35
C ASP A 59 16.35 -6.62 -10.84
N ALA A 60 16.94 -7.53 -10.05
CA ALA A 60 16.92 -8.96 -10.31
C ALA A 60 15.50 -9.54 -10.32
N LEU A 61 14.65 -9.15 -9.36
CA LEU A 61 13.22 -9.52 -9.33
C LEU A 61 12.48 -9.01 -10.58
N LEU A 62 12.67 -7.73 -10.93
CA LEU A 62 12.06 -7.13 -12.11
C LEU A 62 12.46 -7.87 -13.38
N GLY A 63 13.76 -8.18 -13.54
CA GLY A 63 14.29 -8.93 -14.67
C GLY A 63 13.70 -10.35 -14.78
N ALA A 64 13.56 -11.03 -13.66
CA ALA A 64 13.01 -12.40 -13.62
C ALA A 64 11.51 -12.46 -13.95
N PHE A 65 10.72 -11.47 -13.52
CA PHE A 65 9.25 -11.49 -13.68
C PHE A 65 8.75 -10.77 -14.94
N SER A 66 9.53 -9.84 -15.51
CA SER A 66 9.13 -9.08 -16.70
C SER A 66 8.71 -9.97 -17.90
N PRO A 67 9.41 -11.08 -18.23
CA PRO A 67 8.97 -11.97 -19.32
C PRO A 67 7.62 -12.64 -19.04
N ALA A 68 7.34 -12.97 -17.78
CA ALA A 68 6.08 -13.60 -17.40
C ALA A 68 4.87 -12.67 -17.62
N PHE A 69 5.06 -11.36 -17.48
CA PHE A 69 4.02 -10.37 -17.79
C PHE A 69 3.58 -10.45 -19.24
N GLY A 70 4.54 -10.51 -20.16
CA GLY A 70 4.26 -10.68 -21.60
C GLY A 70 3.50 -11.98 -21.90
N ALA A 71 3.93 -13.08 -21.30
CA ALA A 71 3.28 -14.40 -21.47
C ALA A 71 1.83 -14.42 -20.94
N LEU A 72 1.52 -13.63 -19.90
CA LEU A 72 0.18 -13.49 -19.33
C LEU A 72 -0.67 -12.41 -20.03
N GLY A 73 -0.18 -11.79 -21.09
CA GLY A 73 -0.87 -10.69 -21.78
C GLY A 73 -0.98 -9.40 -20.97
N LEU A 74 -0.18 -9.28 -19.90
CA LEU A 74 -0.12 -8.09 -19.05
C LEU A 74 0.83 -7.05 -19.68
N PRO A 75 0.59 -5.75 -19.49
CA PRO A 75 1.52 -4.72 -19.94
C PRO A 75 2.89 -4.87 -19.27
N ALA A 76 3.91 -5.32 -20.00
CA ALA A 76 5.25 -5.54 -19.45
C ALA A 76 5.84 -4.26 -18.84
N GLN A 77 5.49 -3.10 -19.38
CA GLN A 77 5.89 -1.80 -18.87
C GLN A 77 5.38 -1.52 -17.44
N ALA A 78 4.29 -2.16 -17.04
CA ALA A 78 3.71 -2.01 -15.71
C ALA A 78 4.30 -3.00 -14.67
N ALA A 79 5.14 -3.94 -15.09
CA ALA A 79 5.76 -4.92 -14.19
C ALA A 79 6.45 -4.28 -12.96
N PRO A 80 7.24 -3.18 -13.08
CA PRO A 80 7.84 -2.53 -11.91
C PRO A 80 6.80 -2.08 -10.89
N ALA A 81 5.75 -1.38 -11.33
CA ALA A 81 4.70 -0.89 -10.44
C ALA A 81 3.99 -2.06 -9.71
N VAL A 82 3.66 -3.13 -10.42
CA VAL A 82 3.00 -4.32 -9.87
C VAL A 82 3.91 -5.05 -8.89
N LEU A 83 5.15 -5.31 -9.22
CA LEU A 83 6.08 -6.05 -8.34
C LEU A 83 6.48 -5.26 -7.09
N LEU A 84 6.57 -3.94 -7.21
CA LEU A 84 6.87 -3.07 -6.07
C LEU A 84 5.69 -2.85 -5.14
N ARG A 85 4.45 -2.96 -5.63
CA ARG A 85 3.26 -2.62 -4.85
C ARG A 85 3.12 -3.37 -3.53
N PRO A 86 3.31 -4.70 -3.44
CA PRO A 86 3.27 -5.42 -2.17
C PRO A 86 4.33 -4.99 -1.16
N LEU A 87 5.46 -4.44 -1.64
CA LEU A 87 6.61 -4.04 -0.83
C LEU A 87 6.56 -2.56 -0.44
N SER A 88 6.26 -1.68 -1.41
CA SER A 88 6.35 -0.23 -1.24
C SER A 88 5.31 0.50 -2.09
N GLY A 89 4.31 1.06 -1.46
CA GLY A 89 3.26 1.84 -2.14
C GLY A 89 3.79 3.10 -2.81
N SER A 90 4.70 3.83 -2.16
CA SER A 90 5.32 5.03 -2.73
C SER A 90 6.17 4.72 -3.95
N ALA A 91 6.90 3.61 -3.92
CA ALA A 91 7.68 3.15 -5.06
C ALA A 91 6.77 2.74 -6.24
N ALA A 92 5.72 1.97 -5.99
CA ALA A 92 4.76 1.61 -7.03
C ALA A 92 4.08 2.83 -7.65
N LEU A 93 3.74 3.85 -6.84
CA LEU A 93 3.19 5.11 -7.35
C LEU A 93 4.20 5.91 -8.17
N ALA A 94 5.49 5.91 -7.79
CA ALA A 94 6.54 6.54 -8.58
C ALA A 94 6.68 5.89 -9.96
N GLU A 95 6.66 4.55 -10.01
CA GLU A 95 6.67 3.80 -11.26
C GLU A 95 5.41 4.06 -12.11
N ALA A 96 4.23 4.05 -11.50
CA ALA A 96 2.99 4.37 -12.20
C ALA A 96 3.03 5.79 -12.82
N ARG A 97 3.59 6.77 -12.09
CA ARG A 97 3.80 8.13 -12.60
C ARG A 97 4.77 8.13 -13.78
N GLU A 98 5.87 7.39 -13.70
CA GLU A 98 6.86 7.30 -14.79
C GLU A 98 6.25 6.64 -16.02
N ILE A 99 5.44 5.59 -15.85
CA ILE A 99 4.70 4.94 -16.94
C ILE A 99 3.77 5.96 -17.61
N MET A 100 3.02 6.75 -16.85
CA MET A 100 2.16 7.81 -17.40
C MET A 100 2.96 8.86 -18.18
N ARG A 101 4.13 9.24 -17.66
CA ARG A 101 5.00 10.23 -18.31
C ARG A 101 5.56 9.74 -19.65
N VAL A 102 5.98 8.47 -19.71
CA VAL A 102 6.66 7.90 -20.88
C VAL A 102 5.67 7.40 -21.94
N PHE A 103 4.61 6.73 -21.54
CA PHE A 103 3.67 6.05 -22.44
C PHE A 103 2.33 6.79 -22.60
N GLY A 104 2.13 7.88 -21.84
CA GLY A 104 0.88 8.64 -21.80
C GLY A 104 -0.09 8.10 -20.74
N ALA A 105 -0.88 9.03 -20.15
CA ALA A 105 -1.80 8.72 -19.07
C ALA A 105 -2.94 7.75 -19.48
N ASP A 106 -3.36 7.81 -20.75
CA ASP A 106 -4.42 6.97 -21.30
C ASP A 106 -3.91 5.65 -21.88
N SER A 107 -2.61 5.38 -21.82
CA SER A 107 -2.08 4.09 -22.27
C SER A 107 -2.61 2.93 -21.39
N ARG A 108 -2.74 1.75 -22.00
CA ARG A 108 -3.14 0.54 -21.28
C ARG A 108 -2.23 0.26 -20.09
N ALA A 109 -0.92 0.47 -20.25
CA ALA A 109 0.06 0.27 -19.17
C ALA A 109 -0.17 1.23 -18.00
N ALA A 110 -0.46 2.51 -18.27
CA ALA A 110 -0.73 3.50 -17.24
C ALA A 110 -2.05 3.21 -16.52
N ARG A 111 -3.13 2.95 -17.25
CA ARG A 111 -4.42 2.56 -16.64
C ARG A 111 -4.28 1.33 -15.76
N PHE A 112 -3.64 0.28 -16.26
CA PHE A 112 -3.38 -0.94 -15.51
C PHE A 112 -2.59 -0.68 -14.21
N ALA A 113 -1.47 0.03 -14.30
CA ALA A 113 -0.67 0.38 -13.13
C ALA A 113 -1.45 1.20 -12.10
N CYS A 114 -2.25 2.18 -12.56
CA CYS A 114 -3.10 3.00 -11.68
C CYS A 114 -4.19 2.16 -10.99
N ILE A 115 -4.87 1.28 -11.73
CA ILE A 115 -5.90 0.40 -11.14
C ILE A 115 -5.27 -0.50 -10.08
N VAL A 116 -4.13 -1.14 -10.36
CA VAL A 116 -3.41 -1.98 -9.39
C VAL A 116 -3.02 -1.17 -8.16
N CYS A 117 -2.46 0.02 -8.33
CA CYS A 117 -2.07 0.88 -7.21
C CYS A 117 -3.27 1.35 -6.38
N ALA A 118 -4.41 1.62 -6.99
CA ALA A 118 -5.62 2.08 -6.30
C ALA A 118 -6.39 0.95 -5.59
N ALA A 119 -6.42 -0.25 -6.19
CA ALA A 119 -7.23 -1.37 -5.72
C ALA A 119 -6.49 -2.32 -4.77
N SER A 120 -5.22 -2.07 -4.46
CA SER A 120 -4.40 -2.98 -3.65
C SER A 120 -3.64 -2.27 -2.53
N GLU A 121 -3.21 -3.05 -1.53
CA GLU A 121 -2.42 -2.59 -0.40
C GLU A 121 -0.97 -3.08 -0.46
N THR A 122 -0.11 -2.43 0.35
CA THR A 122 1.29 -2.82 0.55
C THR A 122 1.37 -3.95 1.55
N VAL A 123 1.23 -5.19 1.09
CA VAL A 123 1.07 -6.38 1.93
C VAL A 123 2.14 -6.49 3.02
N PHE A 124 3.41 -6.35 2.64
CA PHE A 124 4.52 -6.51 3.60
C PHE A 124 4.65 -5.32 4.54
N PHE A 125 4.46 -4.10 4.02
CA PHE A 125 4.49 -2.89 4.85
C PHE A 125 3.36 -2.91 5.88
N THR A 126 2.13 -3.10 5.44
CA THR A 126 0.95 -3.15 6.30
C THR A 126 1.04 -4.31 7.30
N GLY A 127 1.45 -5.50 6.82
CA GLY A 127 1.65 -6.66 7.70
C GLY A 127 2.69 -6.41 8.78
N SER A 128 3.86 -5.87 8.44
CA SER A 128 4.91 -5.58 9.42
C SER A 128 4.47 -4.54 10.45
N LEU A 129 3.79 -3.50 10.00
CA LEU A 129 3.32 -2.42 10.84
C LEU A 129 2.27 -2.90 11.84
N TYR A 130 1.18 -3.45 11.36
CA TYR A 130 0.03 -3.82 12.21
C TYR A 130 0.31 -5.05 13.06
N PHE A 131 0.92 -6.09 12.50
CA PHE A 131 1.26 -7.28 13.29
C PHE A 131 2.35 -7.00 14.31
N GLY A 132 3.32 -6.14 13.97
CA GLY A 132 4.34 -5.68 14.89
C GLY A 132 3.72 -4.93 16.06
N ALA A 133 2.90 -3.92 15.81
CA ALA A 133 2.23 -3.12 16.85
C ALA A 133 1.29 -3.97 17.72
N ALA A 134 0.60 -4.96 17.13
CA ALA A 134 -0.28 -5.89 17.84
C ALA A 134 0.47 -7.04 18.54
N GLY A 135 1.79 -7.13 18.45
CA GLY A 135 2.60 -8.21 19.04
C GLY A 135 2.38 -9.58 18.40
N VAL A 136 1.82 -9.64 17.19
CA VAL A 136 1.55 -10.88 16.47
C VAL A 136 2.84 -11.45 15.89
N ARG A 137 3.34 -12.53 16.48
CA ARG A 137 4.59 -13.19 16.05
C ARG A 137 4.41 -14.21 14.92
N ARG A 138 3.19 -14.71 14.69
CA ARG A 138 2.89 -15.74 13.68
C ARG A 138 1.74 -15.25 12.80
N THR A 139 2.04 -14.86 11.59
CA THR A 139 1.05 -14.35 10.62
C THR A 139 0.21 -15.44 9.97
N ARG A 140 0.56 -16.72 10.17
CA ARG A 140 -0.14 -17.90 9.60
C ARG A 140 -0.47 -17.68 8.12
N TYR A 141 -1.74 -17.63 7.79
CA TYR A 141 -2.24 -17.51 6.43
C TYR A 141 -2.40 -16.06 5.94
N ALA A 142 -2.17 -15.05 6.80
CA ALA A 142 -2.47 -13.66 6.45
C ALA A 142 -1.66 -13.16 5.24
N ILE A 143 -0.35 -13.38 5.25
CA ILE A 143 0.50 -12.95 4.13
C ILE A 143 0.21 -13.73 2.84
N PRO A 144 0.17 -15.09 2.83
CA PRO A 144 -0.23 -15.84 1.64
C PRO A 144 -1.62 -15.46 1.11
N ALA A 145 -2.61 -15.31 1.99
CA ALA A 145 -3.96 -14.91 1.59
C ALA A 145 -3.98 -13.51 0.96
N ALA A 146 -3.24 -12.54 1.54
CA ALA A 146 -3.11 -11.21 0.98
C ALA A 146 -2.44 -11.22 -0.40
N LEU A 147 -1.39 -12.04 -0.60
CA LEU A 147 -0.73 -12.17 -1.91
C LEU A 147 -1.63 -12.84 -2.95
N ILE A 148 -2.44 -13.84 -2.57
CA ILE A 148 -3.44 -14.44 -3.46
C ILE A 148 -4.50 -13.41 -3.85
N GLY A 149 -5.03 -12.66 -2.87
CA GLY A 149 -5.96 -11.57 -3.13
C GLY A 149 -5.37 -10.49 -4.03
N TYR A 150 -4.09 -10.15 -3.80
CA TYR A 150 -3.35 -9.23 -4.66
C TYR A 150 -3.26 -9.74 -6.11
N ALA A 151 -2.87 -11.00 -6.29
CA ALA A 151 -2.78 -11.61 -7.63
C ALA A 151 -4.14 -11.62 -8.35
N ALA A 152 -5.22 -11.92 -7.63
CA ALA A 152 -6.59 -11.83 -8.15
C ALA A 152 -6.96 -10.39 -8.56
N GLY A 153 -6.57 -9.40 -7.74
CA GLY A 153 -6.74 -7.98 -8.06
C GLY A 153 -5.96 -7.54 -9.30
N VAL A 154 -4.72 -8.03 -9.48
CA VAL A 154 -3.91 -7.80 -10.69
C VAL A 154 -4.60 -8.40 -11.93
N ALA A 155 -5.13 -9.62 -11.82
CA ALA A 155 -5.85 -10.26 -12.91
C ALA A 155 -7.14 -9.49 -13.29
N ALA A 156 -7.90 -9.02 -12.29
CA ALA A 156 -9.08 -8.18 -12.51
C ALA A 156 -8.71 -6.84 -13.16
N ALA A 157 -7.63 -6.19 -12.71
CA ALA A 157 -7.11 -4.96 -13.30
C ALA A 157 -6.74 -5.13 -14.78
N ALA A 158 -6.20 -6.30 -15.15
CA ALA A 158 -5.86 -6.60 -16.54
C ALA A 158 -7.08 -6.68 -17.46
N ALA A 159 -8.22 -7.11 -16.93
CA ALA A 159 -9.49 -7.17 -17.68
C ALA A 159 -10.16 -5.79 -17.81
N LEU A 160 -9.82 -4.83 -16.94
CA LEU A 160 -10.41 -3.49 -16.90
C LEU A 160 -9.56 -2.43 -17.63
N ALA A 161 -8.30 -2.70 -17.88
CA ALA A 161 -7.34 -1.82 -18.52
C ALA A 161 -7.29 -2.05 -20.05
#